data_b263e3f6eaa57d1aaa9636de936de8c1
#
_entry.id   b263e3f6eaa57d1aaa9636de936de8c1
#
_cell.length_a   1.000
_cell.length_b   1.000
_cell.length_c   1.000
_cell.angle_alpha   90.00
_cell.angle_beta   90.00
_cell.angle_gamma   90.00
#
_symmetry.space_group_name_H-M   'P 1'
#
loop_
_entity.id
_entity.type
_entity.pdbx_description
1 polymer ?
#
loop_
_entity_poly.entity_id
_entity_poly.type
_entity_poly.pdbx_seq_one_letter_code
_entity_poly.pdbx_strand_id
1 'polypeptide(L)'
;MTALAKNKVEKNVVAVVAACENAISGGSYKPGDIIGSMAGKTIEVLNTDAEGRLTLVDAITYIIEKEKVDKVVDVATLTGAVLVALGSEITGVLSNDDAFYEELLVAAKRTGEKFWRLPNDKCFKKLYKGDFADLKNTGGRYGGTITAGMFIEEFVQDKPWLHLDIAGTAWTDAGNDTTPKGGTGAPVATLYELVVTHKCKHK
;
A
#
# COMPACT_ATOMS: atom_id res chain seq x y z
N MET A 1 8.15 1.56 13.60
CA MET A 1 9.23 2.49 14.04
C MET A 1 9.55 2.35 15.52
N THR A 2 8.62 2.56 16.45
CA THR A 2 8.89 2.50 17.92
C THR A 2 9.54 1.18 18.37
N ALA A 3 9.06 0.03 17.87
CA ALA A 3 9.64 -1.27 18.20
C ALA A 3 11.08 -1.43 17.68
N LEU A 4 11.36 -0.98 16.46
CA LEU A 4 12.72 -0.98 15.88
C LEU A 4 13.68 -0.13 16.73
N ALA A 5 13.25 1.07 17.09
CA ALA A 5 14.06 1.97 17.91
C ALA A 5 14.33 1.42 19.33
N LYS A 6 13.28 0.89 20.00
CA LYS A 6 13.43 0.30 21.35
C LYS A 6 14.37 -0.91 21.35
N ASN A 7 14.36 -1.72 20.30
CA ASN A 7 15.23 -2.89 20.15
C ASN A 7 16.58 -2.55 19.50
N LYS A 8 16.87 -1.27 19.26
CA LYS A 8 18.15 -0.79 18.67
C LYS A 8 18.53 -1.55 17.40
N VAL A 9 17.56 -1.77 16.52
CA VAL A 9 17.78 -2.50 15.26
C VAL A 9 18.67 -1.67 14.35
N GLU A 10 19.82 -2.21 13.98
CA GLU A 10 20.83 -1.55 13.13
C GLU A 10 20.44 -1.64 11.64
N LYS A 11 19.37 -0.95 11.27
CA LYS A 11 18.85 -0.84 9.90
C LYS A 11 18.39 0.58 9.62
N ASN A 12 18.64 1.07 8.41
CA ASN A 12 18.10 2.34 7.95
C ASN A 12 16.65 2.13 7.50
N VAL A 13 15.73 2.71 8.24
CA VAL A 13 14.29 2.62 7.94
C VAL A 13 13.69 4.01 8.02
N VAL A 14 13.00 4.40 6.97
CA VAL A 14 12.26 5.66 6.89
C VAL A 14 10.77 5.34 6.82
N ALA A 15 9.96 6.09 7.54
CA ALA A 15 8.50 6.00 7.45
C ALA A 15 7.93 7.37 7.09
N VAL A 16 7.03 7.39 6.12
CA VAL A 16 6.29 8.59 5.70
C VAL A 16 4.81 8.32 5.88
N VAL A 17 4.10 9.27 6.44
CA VAL A 17 2.64 9.27 6.57
C VAL A 17 2.09 10.45 5.79
N ALA A 18 1.30 10.16 4.75
CA ALA A 18 0.57 11.19 4.02
C ALA A 18 -0.69 11.57 4.81
N ALA A 19 -0.58 12.59 5.65
CA ALA A 19 -1.68 13.07 6.48
C ALA A 19 -2.38 14.26 5.80
N CYS A 20 -3.58 14.03 5.31
CA CYS A 20 -4.40 15.03 4.64
C CYS A 20 -5.74 15.20 5.34
N GLU A 21 -6.26 16.43 5.39
CA GLU A 21 -7.64 16.66 5.74
C GLU A 21 -8.57 16.03 4.69
N ASN A 22 -9.55 15.27 5.15
CA ASN A 22 -10.58 14.66 4.30
C ASN A 22 -11.94 15.28 4.66
N ALA A 23 -12.11 16.55 4.31
CA ALA A 23 -13.30 17.32 4.63
C ALA A 23 -14.01 17.81 3.37
N ILE A 24 -15.33 17.77 3.38
CA ILE A 24 -16.17 18.34 2.33
C ILE A 24 -16.07 19.85 2.39
N SER A 25 -15.71 20.49 1.28
CA SER A 25 -15.65 21.94 1.17
C SER A 25 -15.90 22.39 -0.26
N GLY A 26 -16.15 23.69 -0.45
CA GLY A 26 -16.29 24.29 -1.78
C GLY A 26 -15.02 24.20 -2.65
N GLY A 27 -13.84 24.10 -2.02
CA GLY A 27 -12.55 23.98 -2.67
C GLY A 27 -12.06 22.54 -2.86
N SER A 28 -12.82 21.53 -2.39
CA SER A 28 -12.46 20.12 -2.59
C SER A 28 -12.58 19.76 -4.08
N TYR A 29 -11.68 18.87 -4.56
CA TYR A 29 -11.78 18.34 -5.91
C TYR A 29 -13.05 17.50 -6.10
N LYS A 30 -13.49 17.39 -7.33
CA LYS A 30 -14.75 16.74 -7.72
C LYS A 30 -14.50 15.69 -8.81
N PRO A 31 -15.42 14.73 -8.99
CA PRO A 31 -15.37 13.87 -10.17
C PRO A 31 -15.32 14.70 -11.45
N GLY A 32 -14.35 14.38 -12.32
CA GLY A 32 -14.05 15.12 -13.54
C GLY A 32 -12.86 16.06 -13.42
N ASP A 33 -12.37 16.34 -12.25
CA ASP A 33 -11.15 17.13 -12.07
C ASP A 33 -9.90 16.33 -12.47
N ILE A 34 -8.90 17.04 -12.97
CA ILE A 34 -7.57 16.48 -13.25
C ILE A 34 -6.58 17.11 -12.27
N ILE A 35 -5.88 16.27 -11.54
CA ILE A 35 -4.86 16.69 -10.57
C ILE A 35 -3.46 16.26 -11.00
N GLY A 36 -2.44 16.99 -10.59
CA GLY A 36 -1.05 16.60 -10.75
C GLY A 36 -0.56 15.80 -9.55
N SER A 37 0.39 14.90 -9.78
CA SER A 37 1.14 14.19 -8.74
C SER A 37 2.55 14.76 -8.59
N MET A 38 3.21 14.47 -7.47
CA MET A 38 4.61 14.81 -7.24
C MET A 38 5.55 14.20 -8.30
N ALA A 39 5.19 13.05 -8.87
CA ALA A 39 5.92 12.40 -9.94
C ALA A 39 5.73 13.04 -11.33
N GLY A 40 4.94 14.12 -11.44
CA GLY A 40 4.66 14.82 -12.69
C GLY A 40 3.58 14.15 -13.56
N LYS A 41 3.00 13.03 -13.12
CA LYS A 41 1.86 12.40 -13.81
C LYS A 41 0.57 13.12 -13.47
N THR A 42 -0.33 13.20 -14.44
CA THR A 42 -1.69 13.73 -14.29
C THR A 42 -2.68 12.61 -14.03
N ILE A 43 -3.69 12.88 -13.19
CA ILE A 43 -4.66 11.87 -12.74
C ILE A 43 -6.07 12.44 -12.86
N GLU A 44 -6.94 11.77 -13.63
CA GLU A 44 -8.38 12.05 -13.62
C GLU A 44 -9.00 11.51 -12.33
N VAL A 45 -9.72 12.35 -11.63
CA VAL A 45 -10.53 11.96 -10.46
C VAL A 45 -11.92 11.58 -10.94
N LEU A 46 -12.20 10.30 -11.03
CA LEU A 46 -13.53 9.79 -11.40
C LEU A 46 -14.33 9.31 -10.19
N ASN A 47 -13.64 8.99 -9.09
CA ASN A 47 -14.26 8.61 -7.84
C ASN A 47 -13.52 9.30 -6.68
N THR A 48 -14.20 10.15 -5.95
CA THR A 48 -13.61 10.88 -4.81
C THR A 48 -13.37 10.01 -3.59
N ASP A 49 -14.00 8.84 -3.48
CA ASP A 49 -13.75 7.80 -2.46
C ASP A 49 -12.49 6.95 -2.76
N ALA A 50 -11.80 7.23 -3.85
CA ALA A 50 -10.51 6.65 -4.19
C ALA A 50 -9.36 7.67 -3.94
N GLU A 51 -9.45 8.42 -2.84
CA GLU A 51 -8.50 9.48 -2.45
C GLU A 51 -7.22 8.91 -1.83
N GLY A 52 -7.33 7.82 -1.08
CA GLY A 52 -6.21 7.26 -0.32
C GLY A 52 -5.01 6.92 -1.20
N ARG A 53 -5.23 6.37 -2.40
CA ARG A 53 -4.16 6.11 -3.36
C ARG A 53 -3.49 7.37 -3.90
N LEU A 54 -4.21 8.49 -3.96
CA LEU A 54 -3.69 9.77 -4.45
C LEU A 54 -2.67 10.35 -3.47
N THR A 55 -2.92 10.24 -2.17
CA THR A 55 -1.96 10.67 -1.14
C THR A 55 -0.78 9.70 -1.03
N LEU A 56 -1.01 8.40 -1.18
CA LEU A 56 0.04 7.38 -1.14
C LEU A 56 1.07 7.55 -2.25
N VAL A 57 0.65 7.84 -3.48
CA VAL A 57 1.60 7.94 -4.60
C VAL A 57 2.56 9.12 -4.44
N ASP A 58 2.13 10.21 -3.83
CA ASP A 58 2.99 11.34 -3.53
C ASP A 58 3.95 11.02 -2.37
N ALA A 59 3.48 10.32 -1.32
CA ALA A 59 4.34 9.82 -0.25
C ALA A 59 5.41 8.84 -0.75
N ILE A 60 5.05 7.93 -1.68
CA ILE A 60 5.98 6.98 -2.30
C ILE A 60 6.99 7.73 -3.18
N THR A 61 6.54 8.66 -3.99
CA THR A 61 7.44 9.50 -4.80
C THR A 61 8.42 10.25 -3.91
N TYR A 62 7.92 10.86 -2.82
CA TYR A 62 8.74 11.58 -1.85
C TYR A 62 9.84 10.68 -1.24
N ILE A 63 9.48 9.51 -0.74
CA ILE A 63 10.42 8.63 -0.03
C ILE A 63 11.51 8.09 -0.99
N ILE A 64 11.15 7.85 -2.25
CA ILE A 64 12.11 7.41 -3.28
C ILE A 64 13.06 8.54 -3.66
N GLU A 65 12.55 9.73 -3.94
CA GLU A 65 13.35 10.84 -4.46
C GLU A 65 14.15 11.57 -3.39
N LYS A 66 13.59 11.74 -2.20
CA LYS A 66 14.23 12.51 -1.12
C LYS A 66 15.04 11.62 -0.19
N GLU A 67 14.50 10.48 0.20
CA GLU A 67 15.16 9.57 1.14
C GLU A 67 16.01 8.49 0.44
N LYS A 68 15.87 8.35 -0.89
CA LYS A 68 16.68 7.45 -1.76
C LYS A 68 16.68 6.00 -1.26
N VAL A 69 15.52 5.51 -0.87
CA VAL A 69 15.35 4.16 -0.35
C VAL A 69 15.62 3.08 -1.42
N ASP A 70 16.02 1.90 -0.99
CA ASP A 70 16.29 0.75 -1.87
C ASP A 70 15.04 -0.09 -2.12
N LYS A 71 14.11 -0.15 -1.15
CA LYS A 71 12.86 -0.92 -1.20
C LYS A 71 11.73 -0.11 -0.58
N VAL A 72 10.52 -0.34 -1.02
CA VAL A 72 9.31 0.35 -0.55
C VAL A 72 8.27 -0.67 -0.08
N VAL A 73 7.68 -0.42 1.07
CA VAL A 73 6.45 -1.08 1.51
C VAL A 73 5.43 0.00 1.81
N ASP A 74 4.28 -0.04 1.18
CA ASP A 74 3.14 0.78 1.57
C ASP A 74 2.03 -0.07 2.19
N VAL A 75 1.34 0.51 3.15
CA VAL A 75 0.30 -0.16 3.93
C VAL A 75 -0.91 0.75 3.99
N ALA A 76 -2.05 0.26 3.56
CA ALA A 76 -3.28 1.03 3.60
C ALA A 76 -4.52 0.15 3.74
N THR A 77 -5.57 0.69 4.37
CA THR A 77 -6.93 0.18 4.26
C THR A 77 -7.53 0.67 2.94
N LEU A 78 -7.00 0.12 1.83
CA LEU A 78 -7.15 0.78 0.52
C LEU A 78 -8.48 0.46 -0.15
N THR A 79 -8.92 -0.81 -0.10
CA THR A 79 -10.07 -1.22 -0.90
C THR A 79 -11.07 -2.09 -0.14
N GLY A 80 -12.36 -1.79 -0.35
CA GLY A 80 -13.41 -2.74 0.05
C GLY A 80 -13.36 -4.05 -0.75
N ALA A 81 -12.75 -4.03 -1.93
CA ALA A 81 -12.63 -5.20 -2.78
C ALA A 81 -11.76 -6.31 -2.17
N VAL A 82 -10.76 -5.98 -1.36
CA VAL A 82 -9.94 -6.99 -0.68
C VAL A 82 -10.74 -7.80 0.34
N LEU A 83 -11.70 -7.17 1.04
CA LEU A 83 -12.61 -7.89 1.94
C LEU A 83 -13.46 -8.91 1.18
N VAL A 84 -13.95 -8.54 0.00
CA VAL A 84 -14.74 -9.45 -0.84
C VAL A 84 -13.90 -10.62 -1.35
N ALA A 85 -12.61 -10.38 -1.66
CA ALA A 85 -11.72 -11.39 -2.21
C ALA A 85 -11.10 -12.31 -1.14
N LEU A 86 -10.67 -11.76 0.00
CA LEU A 86 -9.83 -12.44 0.98
C LEU A 86 -10.43 -12.48 2.41
N GLY A 87 -11.56 -11.81 2.63
CA GLY A 87 -12.17 -11.71 3.95
C GLY A 87 -11.38 -10.83 4.93
N SER A 88 -11.53 -11.12 6.23
CA SER A 88 -10.95 -10.32 7.32
C SER A 88 -9.68 -10.93 7.94
N GLU A 89 -9.22 -12.07 7.42
CA GLU A 89 -8.12 -12.82 8.03
C GLU A 89 -6.82 -12.78 7.22
N ILE A 90 -6.87 -12.32 5.97
CA ILE A 90 -5.76 -12.38 5.04
C ILE A 90 -5.52 -11.00 4.43
N THR A 91 -4.33 -10.46 4.60
CA THR A 91 -3.90 -9.21 3.96
C THR A 91 -3.64 -9.44 2.47
N GLY A 92 -4.21 -8.58 1.63
CA GLY A 92 -3.92 -8.59 0.19
C GLY A 92 -2.56 -8.00 -0.11
N VAL A 93 -1.81 -8.62 -1.03
CA VAL A 93 -0.48 -8.15 -1.42
C VAL A 93 -0.41 -7.95 -2.92
N LEU A 94 0.13 -6.81 -3.38
CA LEU A 94 0.69 -6.67 -4.71
C LEU A 94 2.19 -6.43 -4.61
N SER A 95 2.93 -6.91 -5.60
CA SER A 95 4.38 -6.76 -5.64
C SER A 95 4.90 -6.82 -7.07
N ASN A 96 5.92 -6.06 -7.36
CA ASN A 96 6.69 -6.11 -8.60
C ASN A 96 7.99 -6.91 -8.47
N ASP A 97 8.29 -7.47 -7.27
CA ASP A 97 9.54 -8.19 -6.99
C ASP A 97 9.26 -9.48 -6.22
N ASP A 98 9.56 -10.62 -6.84
CA ASP A 98 9.31 -11.95 -6.27
C ASP A 98 10.19 -12.22 -5.04
N ALA A 99 11.45 -11.77 -5.07
CA ALA A 99 12.36 -11.99 -3.96
C ALA A 99 11.93 -11.20 -2.72
N PHE A 100 11.44 -9.99 -2.90
CA PHE A 100 10.93 -9.18 -1.81
C PHE A 100 9.61 -9.75 -1.23
N TYR A 101 8.76 -10.30 -2.09
CA TYR A 101 7.57 -11.02 -1.62
C TYR A 101 7.94 -12.26 -0.80
N GLU A 102 8.94 -13.03 -1.22
CA GLU A 102 9.42 -14.18 -0.43
C GLU A 102 10.01 -13.76 0.92
N GLU A 103 10.72 -12.63 0.99
CA GLU A 103 11.16 -12.06 2.28
C GLU A 103 9.96 -11.77 3.21
N LEU A 104 8.87 -11.22 2.67
CA LEU A 104 7.62 -10.99 3.41
C LEU A 104 7.04 -12.31 3.93
N LEU A 105 6.97 -13.35 3.10
CA LEU A 105 6.41 -14.65 3.51
C LEU A 105 7.25 -15.32 4.61
N VAL A 106 8.57 -15.19 4.56
CA VAL A 106 9.46 -15.68 5.63
C VAL A 106 9.17 -14.96 6.94
N ALA A 107 9.00 -13.64 6.91
CA ALA A 107 8.65 -12.85 8.09
C ALA A 107 7.24 -13.22 8.61
N ALA A 108 6.27 -13.33 7.73
CA ALA A 108 4.89 -13.69 8.03
C ALA A 108 4.77 -15.06 8.71
N LYS A 109 5.56 -16.04 8.26
CA LYS A 109 5.61 -17.37 8.89
C LYS A 109 6.03 -17.33 10.35
N ARG A 110 6.88 -16.36 10.74
CA ARG A 110 7.34 -16.21 12.13
C ARG A 110 6.31 -15.52 13.02
N THR A 111 5.52 -14.64 12.44
CA THR A 111 4.54 -13.83 13.19
C THR A 111 3.14 -14.45 13.20
N GLY A 112 2.85 -15.36 12.27
CA GLY A 112 1.52 -15.96 12.10
C GLY A 112 0.53 -15.09 11.33
N GLU A 113 0.90 -13.87 10.92
CA GLU A 113 0.05 -13.03 10.07
C GLU A 113 -0.03 -13.63 8.65
N LYS A 114 -1.20 -13.53 8.01
CA LYS A 114 -1.49 -14.18 6.74
C LYS A 114 -1.50 -13.17 5.60
N PHE A 115 -0.84 -13.52 4.51
CA PHE A 115 -0.73 -12.71 3.31
C PHE A 115 -1.05 -13.52 2.07
N TRP A 116 -1.70 -12.90 1.10
CA TRP A 116 -1.97 -13.52 -0.19
C TRP A 116 -1.68 -12.55 -1.33
N ARG A 117 -0.76 -12.95 -2.22
CA ARG A 117 -0.42 -12.14 -3.39
C ARG A 117 -1.49 -12.24 -4.45
N LEU A 118 -2.00 -11.11 -4.87
CA LEU A 118 -2.90 -10.97 -6.00
C LEU A 118 -2.09 -10.83 -7.31
N PRO A 119 -2.69 -11.18 -8.46
CA PRO A 119 -2.00 -11.08 -9.74
C PRO A 119 -1.65 -9.62 -10.07
N ASN A 120 -0.43 -9.43 -10.57
CA ASN A 120 0.05 -8.15 -11.11
C ASN A 120 0.25 -8.31 -12.63
N ASP A 121 -0.84 -8.37 -13.39
CA ASP A 121 -0.81 -8.60 -14.83
C ASP A 121 -1.10 -7.31 -15.60
N LYS A 122 -0.29 -7.05 -16.63
CA LYS A 122 -0.38 -5.86 -17.47
C LYS A 122 -1.74 -5.67 -18.15
N CYS A 123 -2.56 -6.74 -18.26
CA CYS A 123 -3.90 -6.65 -18.82
C CYS A 123 -4.83 -5.71 -18.04
N PHE A 124 -4.55 -5.48 -16.74
CA PHE A 124 -5.31 -4.55 -15.90
C PHE A 124 -4.97 -3.08 -16.13
N LYS A 125 -3.81 -2.75 -16.74
CA LYS A 125 -3.38 -1.35 -16.95
C LYS A 125 -4.39 -0.51 -17.72
N LYS A 126 -5.08 -1.10 -18.68
CA LYS A 126 -6.13 -0.42 -19.47
C LYS A 126 -7.30 0.09 -18.63
N LEU A 127 -7.53 -0.49 -17.42
CA LEU A 127 -8.67 -0.14 -16.57
C LEU A 127 -8.47 1.18 -15.82
N TYR A 128 -7.22 1.58 -15.59
CA TYR A 128 -6.89 2.84 -14.91
C TYR A 128 -6.06 3.82 -15.76
N LYS A 129 -5.94 3.54 -17.07
CA LYS A 129 -5.42 4.51 -18.03
C LYS A 129 -6.42 5.65 -18.17
N GLY A 130 -5.96 6.89 -18.08
CA GLY A 130 -6.78 8.07 -18.23
C GLY A 130 -7.28 8.28 -19.66
N ASP A 131 -8.41 8.96 -19.80
CA ASP A 131 -8.96 9.37 -21.08
C ASP A 131 -8.47 10.78 -21.46
N PHE A 132 -8.26 11.66 -20.47
CA PHE A 132 -7.80 13.05 -20.60
C PHE A 132 -6.52 13.35 -19.81
N ALA A 133 -6.07 12.41 -18.97
CA ALA A 133 -4.84 12.48 -18.20
C ALA A 133 -4.03 11.19 -18.38
N ASP A 134 -2.85 11.09 -17.76
CA ASP A 134 -2.03 9.88 -17.85
C ASP A 134 -2.73 8.67 -17.22
N LEU A 135 -3.38 8.89 -16.09
CA LEU A 135 -4.06 7.87 -15.30
C LEU A 135 -5.44 8.36 -14.87
N LYS A 136 -6.30 7.43 -14.44
CA LYS A 136 -7.51 7.72 -13.67
C LYS A 136 -7.47 7.01 -12.32
N ASN A 137 -8.05 7.62 -11.31
CA ASN A 137 -7.90 7.15 -9.93
C ASN A 137 -8.72 5.90 -9.59
N THR A 138 -9.51 5.36 -10.53
CA THR A 138 -10.27 4.13 -10.34
C THR A 138 -10.26 3.25 -11.59
N GLY A 139 -10.13 1.94 -11.39
CA GLY A 139 -10.26 0.92 -12.44
C GLY A 139 -11.67 0.33 -12.54
N GLY A 140 -12.64 0.89 -11.81
CA GLY A 140 -13.99 0.38 -11.72
C GLY A 140 -14.18 -0.72 -10.67
N ARG A 141 -15.33 -1.39 -10.70
CA ARG A 141 -15.73 -2.35 -9.66
C ARG A 141 -14.93 -3.65 -9.66
N TYR A 142 -14.59 -4.17 -10.84
CA TYR A 142 -13.97 -5.49 -10.96
C TYR A 142 -12.45 -5.42 -10.82
N GLY A 143 -11.89 -6.37 -10.06
CA GLY A 143 -10.45 -6.38 -9.79
C GLY A 143 -9.97 -5.15 -8.99
N GLY A 144 -10.84 -4.56 -8.15
CA GLY A 144 -10.60 -3.28 -7.49
C GLY A 144 -9.30 -3.23 -6.69
N THR A 145 -8.97 -4.28 -5.93
CA THR A 145 -7.70 -4.37 -5.18
C THR A 145 -6.50 -4.41 -6.12
N ILE A 146 -6.62 -5.18 -7.22
CA ILE A 146 -5.55 -5.30 -8.21
C ILE A 146 -5.29 -3.95 -8.89
N THR A 147 -6.34 -3.31 -9.41
CA THR A 147 -6.21 -2.03 -10.11
C THR A 147 -5.76 -0.90 -9.20
N ALA A 148 -6.14 -0.93 -7.92
CA ALA A 148 -5.70 0.05 -6.92
C ALA A 148 -4.22 -0.07 -6.62
N GLY A 149 -3.73 -1.29 -6.37
CA GLY A 149 -2.30 -1.49 -6.13
C GLY A 149 -1.46 -1.26 -7.39
N MET A 150 -1.91 -1.70 -8.56
CA MET A 150 -1.20 -1.44 -9.82
C MET A 150 -1.18 0.05 -10.21
N PHE A 151 -2.19 0.83 -9.79
CA PHE A 151 -2.13 2.29 -9.90
C PHE A 151 -0.98 2.87 -9.06
N ILE A 152 -0.80 2.36 -7.83
CA ILE A 152 0.32 2.77 -6.95
C ILE A 152 1.66 2.35 -7.57
N GLU A 153 1.75 1.16 -8.17
CA GLU A 153 2.96 0.66 -8.82
C GLU A 153 3.51 1.62 -9.89
N GLU A 154 2.65 2.39 -10.57
CA GLU A 154 3.09 3.37 -11.58
C GLU A 154 4.01 4.47 -10.99
N PHE A 155 4.14 4.57 -9.67
CA PHE A 155 4.90 5.59 -8.96
C PHE A 155 6.12 5.05 -8.19
N VAL A 156 6.38 3.74 -8.22
CA VAL A 156 7.47 3.12 -7.44
C VAL A 156 8.85 3.15 -8.14
N GLN A 157 8.95 3.69 -9.35
CA GLN A 157 10.21 3.96 -10.07
C GLN A 157 11.18 2.76 -10.08
N ASP A 158 10.70 1.57 -10.46
CA ASP A 158 11.48 0.31 -10.54
C ASP A 158 12.09 -0.17 -9.20
N LYS A 159 11.70 0.42 -8.06
CA LYS A 159 12.10 -0.09 -6.75
C LYS A 159 11.37 -1.39 -6.43
N PRO A 160 12.04 -2.38 -5.79
CA PRO A 160 11.33 -3.50 -5.19
C PRO A 160 10.25 -2.99 -4.24
N TRP A 161 9.02 -3.44 -4.47
CA TRP A 161 7.85 -2.87 -3.80
C TRP A 161 6.85 -3.93 -3.36
N LEU A 162 6.25 -3.66 -2.21
CA LEU A 162 5.11 -4.38 -1.65
C LEU A 162 4.01 -3.39 -1.31
N HIS A 163 2.81 -3.59 -1.83
CA HIS A 163 1.59 -3.00 -1.33
C HIS A 163 0.86 -3.99 -0.44
N LEU A 164 0.49 -3.56 0.76
CA LEU A 164 -0.26 -4.36 1.73
C LEU A 164 -1.64 -3.71 1.93
N ASP A 165 -2.67 -4.30 1.31
CA ASP A 165 -4.05 -3.87 1.52
C ASP A 165 -4.61 -4.56 2.76
N ILE A 166 -4.67 -3.79 3.84
CA ILE A 166 -5.10 -4.25 5.17
C ILE A 166 -6.56 -3.90 5.48
N ALA A 167 -7.35 -3.50 4.49
CA ALA A 167 -8.74 -3.11 4.75
C ALA A 167 -9.56 -4.23 5.42
N GLY A 168 -9.25 -5.49 5.13
CA GLY A 168 -9.86 -6.63 5.80
C GLY A 168 -9.29 -6.93 7.18
N THR A 169 -7.97 -6.77 7.36
CA THR A 169 -7.26 -7.26 8.54
C THR A 169 -7.01 -6.21 9.63
N ALA A 170 -7.21 -4.93 9.34
CA ALA A 170 -6.90 -3.82 10.25
C ALA A 170 -7.83 -3.72 11.47
N TRP A 171 -9.00 -4.32 11.41
CA TRP A 171 -10.05 -4.20 12.43
C TRP A 171 -10.75 -5.54 12.69
N THR A 172 -11.15 -5.78 13.94
CA THR A 172 -12.02 -6.89 14.31
C THR A 172 -13.15 -6.46 15.25
N ASP A 173 -14.37 -6.90 14.95
CA ASP A 173 -15.53 -6.58 15.75
C ASP A 173 -15.71 -7.51 16.96
N ALA A 174 -15.18 -8.71 16.89
CA ALA A 174 -15.34 -9.73 17.93
C ALA A 174 -14.11 -9.82 18.86
N GLY A 175 -12.90 -9.62 18.32
CA GLY A 175 -11.67 -9.98 19.02
C GLY A 175 -11.47 -11.50 19.13
N ASN A 176 -10.34 -11.90 19.70
CA ASN A 176 -10.00 -13.29 20.02
C ASN A 176 -9.05 -13.31 21.22
N ASP A 177 -8.49 -14.49 21.58
CA ASP A 177 -7.61 -14.64 22.75
C ASP A 177 -6.32 -13.80 22.68
N THR A 178 -5.91 -13.39 21.49
CA THR A 178 -4.64 -12.64 21.27
C THR A 178 -4.88 -11.21 20.79
N THR A 179 -6.07 -10.92 20.25
CA THR A 179 -6.38 -9.63 19.65
C THR A 179 -7.71 -9.12 20.22
N PRO A 180 -7.70 -8.01 20.97
CA PRO A 180 -8.94 -7.43 21.49
C PRO A 180 -9.79 -6.86 20.34
N LYS A 181 -11.09 -6.64 20.61
CA LYS A 181 -11.96 -5.90 19.69
C LYS A 181 -11.37 -4.53 19.37
N GLY A 182 -11.37 -4.16 18.10
CA GLY A 182 -10.84 -2.88 17.62
C GLY A 182 -9.75 -3.04 16.59
N GLY A 183 -8.80 -2.11 16.58
CA GLY A 183 -7.63 -2.17 15.69
C GLY A 183 -6.72 -3.36 16.02
N THR A 184 -6.42 -4.17 15.03
CA THR A 184 -5.64 -5.41 15.20
C THR A 184 -4.14 -5.19 15.32
N GLY A 185 -3.65 -4.09 14.77
CA GLY A 185 -2.22 -3.83 14.61
C GLY A 185 -1.57 -4.57 13.43
N ALA A 186 -2.34 -5.28 12.61
CA ALA A 186 -1.80 -5.89 11.38
C ALA A 186 -1.28 -4.79 10.42
N PRO A 187 -0.13 -4.97 9.77
CA PRO A 187 0.85 -6.05 9.85
C PRO A 187 2.13 -5.65 10.65
N VAL A 188 1.98 -5.00 11.80
CA VAL A 188 3.11 -4.43 12.57
C VAL A 188 4.17 -5.48 12.91
N ALA A 189 3.74 -6.67 13.33
CA ALA A 189 4.67 -7.74 13.70
C ALA A 189 5.49 -8.22 12.49
N THR A 190 4.83 -8.45 11.36
CA THR A 190 5.51 -8.89 10.12
C THR A 190 6.43 -7.82 9.56
N LEU A 191 6.04 -6.55 9.59
CA LEU A 191 6.92 -5.45 9.17
C LEU A 191 8.17 -5.33 10.04
N TYR A 192 8.02 -5.50 11.36
CA TYR A 192 9.17 -5.54 12.26
C TYR A 192 10.12 -6.69 11.89
N GLU A 193 9.58 -7.90 11.75
CA GLU A 193 10.35 -9.10 11.43
C GLU A 193 11.01 -9.00 10.04
N LEU A 194 10.32 -8.44 9.06
CA LEU A 194 10.84 -8.18 7.72
C LEU A 194 12.09 -7.29 7.76
N VAL A 195 12.06 -6.21 8.55
CA VAL A 195 13.21 -5.31 8.71
C VAL A 195 14.37 -6.01 9.42
N VAL A 196 14.09 -6.72 10.51
CA VAL A 196 15.12 -7.41 11.29
C VAL A 196 15.83 -8.49 10.49
N THR A 197 15.08 -9.25 9.70
CA THR A 197 15.61 -10.38 8.92
C THR A 197 16.17 -9.98 7.57
N HIS A 198 15.89 -8.76 7.10
CA HIS A 198 16.40 -8.28 5.82
C HIS A 198 17.94 -8.32 5.77
N LYS A 199 18.47 -9.04 4.78
CA LYS A 199 19.90 -9.07 4.53
C LYS A 199 20.29 -7.92 3.61
N CYS A 200 20.99 -6.92 4.15
CA CYS A 200 21.61 -5.90 3.30
C CYS A 200 22.59 -6.59 2.36
N LYS A 201 22.45 -6.36 1.06
CA LYS A 201 23.53 -6.71 0.13
C LYS A 201 24.67 -5.73 0.41
N HIS A 202 25.70 -6.19 1.12
CA HIS A 202 26.94 -5.41 1.19
C HIS A 202 27.47 -5.26 -0.24
N LYS A 203 27.56 -4.02 -0.70
CA LYS A 203 28.32 -3.68 -1.92
C LYS A 203 29.80 -3.72 -1.63
#